data_25b6c0f01af4cc09ed5700e6e7c2d71c
#
_entry.id   25b6c0f01af4cc09ed5700e6e7c2d71c
#
_cell.length_a   1.000
_cell.length_b   1.000
_cell.length_c   1.000
_cell.angle_alpha   90.00
_cell.angle_beta   90.00
_cell.angle_gamma   90.00
#
_symmetry.space_group_name_H-M   'P 1'
#
loop_
_entity.id
_entity.type
_entity.pdbx_description
1 polymer ?
#
loop_
_entity_poly.entity_id
_entity_poly.type
_entity_poly.pdbx_seq_one_letter_code
_entity_poly.pdbx_strand_id
1 'polypeptide(L)'
;MKLYSVYDKKSMIYGQIMTCQDEIQAKRLFERAVHDDETMLFHYPEDFVLVEICDFDEHAGNIATIPMPKQILEAQACFAIEK
;
A
#
# COMPACT_ATOMS: atom_id res chain seq x y z
N MET A 1 4.71 -14.58 -1.93
CA MET A 1 4.02 -13.39 -2.46
C MET A 1 3.41 -12.61 -1.32
N LYS A 2 3.57 -11.31 -1.31
CA LYS A 2 3.05 -10.50 -0.22
C LYS A 2 1.77 -9.79 -0.60
N LEU A 3 0.92 -9.58 0.39
CA LEU A 3 -0.35 -8.89 0.19
C LEU A 3 -0.23 -7.51 0.81
N TYR A 4 -0.64 -6.50 0.05
CA TYR A 4 -0.58 -5.12 0.47
C TYR A 4 -1.94 -4.47 0.35
N SER A 5 -2.13 -3.35 1.02
CA SER A 5 -3.36 -2.59 0.90
C SER A 5 -3.03 -1.13 1.13
N VAL A 6 -3.96 -0.25 0.83
CA VAL A 6 -3.82 1.16 1.10
C VAL A 6 -4.77 1.49 2.25
N TYR A 7 -4.22 2.00 3.33
CA TYR A 7 -5.01 2.34 4.51
C TYR A 7 -5.39 3.81 4.45
N ASP A 8 -6.68 4.10 4.62
CA ASP A 8 -7.18 5.46 4.66
C ASP A 8 -7.30 5.84 6.14
N LYS A 9 -6.39 6.69 6.61
CA LYS A 9 -6.34 7.06 8.01
C LYS A 9 -7.56 7.89 8.43
N LYS A 10 -8.16 8.58 7.48
CA LYS A 10 -9.30 9.42 7.80
C LYS A 10 -10.54 8.60 8.08
N SER A 11 -10.84 7.62 7.25
CA SER A 11 -12.00 6.75 7.44
C SER A 11 -11.65 5.53 8.27
N MET A 12 -10.36 5.25 8.46
CA MET A 12 -9.86 4.11 9.21
C MET A 12 -10.28 2.78 8.57
N ILE A 13 -10.19 2.73 7.25
CA ILE A 13 -10.56 1.54 6.47
C ILE A 13 -9.41 1.17 5.55
N TYR A 14 -9.16 -0.14 5.44
CA TYR A 14 -8.18 -0.64 4.48
C TYR A 14 -8.88 -0.88 3.14
N GLY A 15 -8.22 -0.53 2.07
CA GLY A 15 -8.79 -0.67 0.74
C GLY A 15 -8.58 -2.05 0.15
N GLN A 16 -8.55 -2.09 -1.18
CA GLN A 16 -8.38 -3.36 -1.87
C GLN A 16 -7.06 -4.01 -1.57
N ILE A 17 -7.05 -5.34 -1.57
CA ILE A 17 -5.82 -6.10 -1.38
C ILE A 17 -5.08 -6.18 -2.72
N MET A 18 -3.79 -5.93 -2.68
CA MET A 18 -2.93 -6.07 -3.86
C MET A 18 -1.94 -7.19 -3.59
N THR A 19 -1.72 -8.05 -4.58
CA THR A 19 -0.72 -9.10 -4.45
C THR A 19 0.50 -8.68 -5.26
N CYS A 20 1.65 -8.64 -4.64
CA CYS A 20 2.88 -8.22 -5.28
C CYS A 20 4.00 -9.18 -4.94
N GLN A 21 4.95 -9.31 -5.85
CA GLN A 21 6.08 -10.21 -5.62
C GLN A 21 7.01 -9.64 -4.55
N ASP A 22 7.17 -8.33 -4.53
CA ASP A 22 8.04 -7.73 -3.53
C ASP A 22 7.58 -6.31 -3.23
N GLU A 23 8.26 -5.69 -2.30
CA GLU A 23 7.93 -4.37 -1.84
C GLU A 23 8.16 -3.31 -2.91
N ILE A 24 9.13 -3.53 -3.78
CA ILE A 24 9.43 -2.57 -4.84
C ILE A 24 8.26 -2.47 -5.80
N GLN A 25 7.67 -3.61 -6.16
CA GLN A 25 6.53 -3.63 -7.05
C GLN A 25 5.33 -2.92 -6.40
N ALA A 26 5.12 -3.17 -5.12
CA ALA A 26 4.02 -2.55 -4.39
C ALA A 26 4.19 -1.03 -4.36
N LYS A 27 5.41 -0.56 -4.13
CA LYS A 27 5.67 0.87 -4.08
C LYS A 27 5.44 1.52 -5.43
N ARG A 28 5.82 0.84 -6.51
CA ARG A 28 5.62 1.40 -7.85
C ARG A 28 4.15 1.56 -8.17
N LEU A 29 3.34 0.56 -7.83
CA LEU A 29 1.91 0.64 -8.06
C LEU A 29 1.28 1.74 -7.22
N PHE A 30 1.73 1.87 -5.98
CA PHE A 30 1.22 2.88 -5.08
C PHE A 30 1.58 4.28 -5.58
N GLU A 31 2.83 4.47 -6.01
CA GLU A 31 3.28 5.75 -6.51
C GLU A 31 2.52 6.17 -7.77
N ARG A 32 2.23 5.20 -8.62
CA ARG A 32 1.46 5.50 -9.82
C ARG A 32 0.07 5.98 -9.44
N ALA A 33 -0.56 5.34 -8.47
CA ALA A 33 -1.90 5.74 -8.03
C ALA A 33 -1.87 7.12 -7.36
N VAL A 34 -0.82 7.40 -6.60
CA VAL A 34 -0.70 8.69 -5.93
C VAL A 34 -0.59 9.83 -6.91
N HIS A 35 0.08 9.59 -8.03
CA HIS A 35 0.27 10.64 -9.04
C HIS A 35 -0.85 10.70 -10.08
N ASP A 36 -1.86 9.84 -9.95
CA ASP A 36 -3.00 9.83 -10.84
C ASP A 36 -4.04 10.79 -10.28
N ASP A 37 -4.28 11.90 -10.97
CA ASP A 37 -5.15 12.95 -10.46
C ASP A 37 -6.63 12.57 -10.41
N GLU A 38 -6.95 11.34 -10.78
CA GLU A 38 -8.31 10.86 -10.64
C GLU A 38 -8.51 10.03 -9.38
N THR A 39 -7.50 9.96 -8.51
CA THR A 39 -7.62 9.16 -7.29
C THR A 39 -7.68 10.06 -6.07
N MET A 40 -8.23 9.51 -5.00
CA MET A 40 -8.25 10.23 -3.74
C MET A 40 -6.84 10.36 -3.17
N LEU A 41 -5.95 9.44 -3.52
CA LEU A 41 -4.57 9.49 -3.06
C LEU A 41 -3.87 10.75 -3.54
N PHE A 42 -4.19 11.19 -4.75
CA PHE A 42 -3.60 12.40 -5.31
C PHE A 42 -4.14 13.63 -4.57
N HIS A 43 -5.45 13.66 -4.31
CA HIS A 43 -6.09 14.83 -3.73
C HIS A 43 -5.90 14.93 -2.21
N TYR A 44 -5.77 13.80 -1.52
CA TYR A 44 -5.63 13.80 -0.07
C TYR A 44 -4.46 12.90 0.35
N PRO A 45 -3.24 13.21 -0.10
CA PRO A 45 -2.11 12.31 0.16
C PRO A 45 -1.75 12.15 1.63
N GLU A 46 -2.14 13.09 2.47
CA GLU A 46 -1.84 12.99 3.89
C GLU A 46 -2.69 11.92 4.59
N ASP A 47 -3.72 11.41 3.91
CA ASP A 47 -4.62 10.45 4.53
C ASP A 47 -4.28 8.99 4.20
N PHE A 48 -3.45 8.74 3.22
CA PHE A 48 -3.24 7.38 2.72
C PHE A 48 -1.84 6.85 2.94
N VAL A 49 -1.76 5.56 3.24
CA VAL A 49 -0.46 4.91 3.47
C VAL A 49 -0.52 3.49 2.91
N LEU A 50 0.56 3.09 2.24
CA LEU A 50 0.69 1.73 1.74
C LEU A 50 1.14 0.84 2.90
N VAL A 51 0.46 -0.27 3.11
CA VAL A 51 0.80 -1.18 4.21
C VAL A 51 0.93 -2.61 3.70
N GLU A 52 1.76 -3.39 4.38
CA GLU A 52 1.89 -4.80 4.11
C GLU A 52 0.98 -5.53 5.09
N ILE A 53 0.12 -6.40 4.59
CA ILE A 53 -0.89 -7.07 5.40
C ILE A 53 -0.43 -8.46 5.87
N CYS A 54 0.09 -9.26 4.94
CA CYS A 54 0.53 -10.61 5.27
C CYS A 54 1.33 -11.18 4.13
N ASP A 55 1.83 -12.40 4.31
CA ASP A 55 2.57 -13.11 3.30
C ASP A 55 1.76 -14.32 2.90
N PHE A 56 1.60 -14.55 1.60
CA PHE A 56 0.85 -15.68 1.09
C PHE A 56 1.82 -16.67 0.46
N ASP A 57 1.83 -17.91 0.97
CA ASP A 57 2.67 -18.96 0.42
C ASP A 57 1.87 -19.60 -0.72
N GLU A 58 2.20 -19.26 -1.93
CA GLU A 58 1.44 -19.70 -3.08
C GLU A 58 1.64 -21.19 -3.39
N HIS A 59 2.65 -21.81 -2.83
CA HIS A 59 2.88 -23.23 -3.04
C HIS A 59 2.06 -24.08 -2.05
N ALA A 60 1.90 -23.60 -0.83
CA ALA A 60 1.16 -24.30 0.18
C ALA A 60 -0.27 -23.80 0.36
N GLY A 61 -0.57 -22.61 -0.16
CA GLY A 61 -1.88 -22.03 0.01
C GLY A 61 -2.12 -21.49 1.41
N ASN A 62 -1.05 -21.13 2.11
CA ASN A 62 -1.16 -20.65 3.48
C ASN A 62 -0.92 -19.15 3.57
N ILE A 63 -1.55 -18.53 4.55
CA ILE A 63 -1.34 -17.13 4.85
C ILE A 63 -0.56 -17.03 6.16
N ALA A 64 0.56 -16.31 6.11
CA ALA A 64 1.37 -16.07 7.30
C ALA A 64 1.06 -14.65 7.75
N THR A 65 0.40 -14.52 8.91
CA THR A 65 -0.01 -13.21 9.38
C THR A 65 1.11 -12.54 10.16
N ILE A 66 1.04 -11.22 10.24
CA ILE A 66 1.94 -10.43 11.06
C ILE A 66 1.08 -9.78 12.14
N PRO A 67 1.67 -9.37 13.27
CA PRO A 67 0.88 -8.85 14.40
C PRO A 67 0.01 -7.66 14.01
N MET A 68 0.51 -6.80 13.14
CA MET A 68 -0.25 -5.66 12.68
C MET A 68 0.28 -5.26 11.31
N PRO A 69 -0.51 -4.55 10.51
CA PRO A 69 -0.05 -4.12 9.19
C PRO A 69 1.20 -3.27 9.31
N LYS A 70 2.15 -3.49 8.42
CA LYS A 70 3.42 -2.78 8.43
C LYS A 70 3.35 -1.62 7.46
N GLN A 71 3.61 -0.42 7.94
CA GLN A 71 3.59 0.76 7.08
C GLN A 71 4.81 0.74 6.16
N ILE A 72 4.58 0.91 4.88
CA ILE A 72 5.65 0.88 3.89
C ILE A 72 5.96 2.27 3.35
N LEU A 73 4.94 3.02 2.95
CA LEU A 73 5.17 4.31 2.31
C LEU A 73 3.92 5.17 2.43
N GLU A 74 4.10 6.41 2.84
CA GLU A 74 2.99 7.34 2.92
C GLU A 74 2.81 7.99 1.56
N ALA A 75 1.57 8.23 1.16
CA ALA A 75 1.28 8.87 -0.11
C ALA A 75 1.90 10.26 -0.16
N GLN A 76 1.88 10.97 0.95
CA GLN A 76 2.45 12.29 1.02
C GLN A 76 3.95 12.29 0.71
N ALA A 77 4.63 11.24 1.09
CA ALA A 77 6.07 11.13 0.85
C ALA A 77 6.40 11.01 -0.64
N CYS A 78 5.46 10.55 -1.44
CA CYS A 78 5.67 10.41 -2.87
C CYS A 78 5.83 11.78 -3.54
N PHE A 79 5.28 12.82 -2.94
CA PHE A 79 5.43 14.16 -3.49
C PHE A 79 6.67 14.85 -2.91
N ALA A 80 7.07 14.41 -1.74
CA ALA A 80 8.18 15.06 -1.06
C ALA A 80 9.54 14.80 -1.70
N ILE A 81 9.66 13.74 -2.44
CA ILE A 81 10.93 13.42 -3.05
C ILE A 81 11.18 14.14 -4.30
N GLU A 82 10.31 14.96 -4.76
CA GLU A 82 10.50 15.68 -5.93
C GLU A 82 11.60 16.61 -5.75
N LYS A 83 12.37 16.78 -6.62
CA LYS A 83 13.43 17.67 -6.41
C LYS A 83 13.74 18.39 -7.58
#